data_7bcc6b3917ca050b5aab6a12aa803b03
#
_entry.id   7bcc6b3917ca050b5aab6a12aa803b03
#
_cell.length_a   1.000
_cell.length_b   1.000
_cell.length_c   1.000
_cell.angle_alpha   90.00
_cell.angle_beta   90.00
_cell.angle_gamma   90.00
#
_symmetry.space_group_name_H-M   'P 1'
#
loop_
_entity.id
_entity.type
_entity.pdbx_description
1 polymer ?
#
loop_
_entity_poly.entity_id
_entity_poly.type
_entity_poly.pdbx_seq_one_letter_code
_entity_poly.pdbx_strand_id
1 'polypeptide(L)'
;MLHPMSRVLVVLGLLAALVLAGGATMAIQRPGPPDRSVRPAEQRSPRQTVNGPPQTVNGPNYPRVRFRASRAIGVPHAGRLARGTRLPSRGPGFDTWDPITRQSPSRGWRRNGTDDLVRMVAAVARRYRAARPGALPMLVGDLSRPRGGDFGPQYGFIGHATHQNGLDVDVYYPRRDGRRGVPKTPAQVDRRLSQRLVDLFVDAGAQTVLVGPNVALRGPPGVVQPFPNHDNHLHVRIANPG
;
A
#
# COMPACT_ATOMS: atom_id res chain seq x y z
N MET A 1 20.38 -16.56 54.06
CA MET A 1 19.06 -15.89 54.05
C MET A 1 18.44 -16.10 52.68
N LEU A 2 17.46 -16.99 52.59
CA LEU A 2 16.78 -17.40 51.36
C LEU A 2 15.48 -16.62 51.23
N HIS A 3 15.26 -15.96 50.10
CA HIS A 3 13.98 -15.33 49.78
C HIS A 3 13.18 -16.22 48.82
N PRO A 4 11.86 -16.40 49.03
CA PRO A 4 11.04 -17.36 48.33
C PRO A 4 10.48 -16.77 47.00
N MET A 5 10.45 -17.65 45.98
CA MET A 5 9.80 -17.43 44.69
C MET A 5 8.27 -17.49 44.83
N SER A 6 7.58 -16.42 44.45
CA SER A 6 6.12 -16.42 44.29
C SER A 6 5.72 -17.06 42.96
N ARG A 7 4.99 -18.17 43.05
CA ARG A 7 4.31 -18.83 41.95
C ARG A 7 2.97 -18.12 41.70
N VAL A 8 2.78 -17.57 40.51
CA VAL A 8 1.46 -17.10 40.05
C VAL A 8 0.75 -18.24 39.37
N LEU A 9 -0.39 -18.64 39.97
CA LEU A 9 -1.29 -19.65 39.47
C LEU A 9 -2.26 -19.00 38.47
N VAL A 10 -2.26 -19.47 37.21
CA VAL A 10 -3.25 -19.05 36.21
C VAL A 10 -4.41 -20.05 36.26
N VAL A 11 -5.58 -19.56 36.69
CA VAL A 11 -6.83 -20.32 36.69
C VAL A 11 -7.52 -20.14 35.34
N LEU A 12 -7.61 -21.18 34.52
CA LEU A 12 -8.48 -21.23 33.35
C LEU A 12 -9.92 -21.55 33.81
N GLY A 13 -10.82 -20.59 33.63
CA GLY A 13 -12.27 -20.79 33.79
C GLY A 13 -12.91 -21.22 32.47
N LEU A 14 -13.36 -22.50 32.41
CA LEU A 14 -14.26 -22.99 31.35
C LEU A 14 -15.69 -22.53 31.68
N LEU A 15 -16.33 -21.76 30.83
CA LEU A 15 -17.76 -21.51 30.83
C LEU A 15 -18.41 -22.33 29.72
N ALA A 16 -19.09 -23.40 30.11
CA ALA A 16 -19.98 -24.16 29.25
C ALA A 16 -21.37 -23.47 29.24
N ALA A 17 -21.81 -22.97 28.09
CA ALA A 17 -23.17 -22.47 27.90
C ALA A 17 -24.03 -23.56 27.27
N LEU A 18 -25.03 -23.98 28.02
CA LEU A 18 -26.07 -24.91 27.60
C LEU A 18 -27.15 -24.16 26.81
N VAL A 19 -27.34 -24.48 25.52
CA VAL A 19 -28.44 -23.93 24.70
C VAL A 19 -29.54 -24.99 24.60
N LEU A 20 -30.69 -24.71 25.20
CA LEU A 20 -31.91 -25.47 25.07
C LEU A 20 -32.55 -25.28 23.69
N ALA A 21 -32.80 -26.40 23.02
CA ALA A 21 -33.48 -26.44 21.74
C ALA A 21 -34.99 -26.22 21.90
N GLY A 22 -35.51 -25.14 21.33
CA GLY A 22 -36.94 -24.92 21.08
C GLY A 22 -37.23 -25.20 19.61
N GLY A 23 -37.91 -26.30 19.31
CA GLY A 23 -38.32 -26.65 17.96
C GLY A 23 -39.47 -25.80 17.44
N ALA A 24 -39.25 -25.11 16.33
CA ALA A 24 -40.32 -24.58 15.48
C ALA A 24 -40.15 -25.19 14.08
N THR A 25 -41.09 -26.04 13.72
CA THR A 25 -41.19 -26.68 12.40
C THR A 25 -41.66 -25.65 11.40
N MET A 26 -40.75 -25.03 10.63
CA MET A 26 -41.09 -24.24 9.45
C MET A 26 -41.08 -25.15 8.21
N ALA A 27 -42.23 -25.18 7.51
CA ALA A 27 -42.39 -25.87 6.25
C ALA A 27 -41.44 -25.27 5.20
N ILE A 28 -40.53 -26.09 4.66
CA ILE A 28 -39.63 -25.73 3.58
C ILE A 28 -40.42 -25.77 2.26
N GLN A 29 -40.76 -24.60 1.76
CA GLN A 29 -41.27 -24.40 0.41
C GLN A 29 -40.10 -24.55 -0.57
N ARG A 30 -40.09 -25.57 -1.41
CA ARG A 30 -39.08 -25.76 -2.46
C ARG A 30 -39.18 -24.65 -3.48
N PRO A 31 -38.11 -23.93 -3.81
CA PRO A 31 -38.13 -23.00 -4.95
C PRO A 31 -38.21 -23.78 -6.27
N GLY A 32 -39.08 -23.32 -7.14
CA GLY A 32 -39.18 -23.82 -8.51
C GLY A 32 -37.91 -23.56 -9.32
N PRO A 33 -37.74 -24.26 -10.49
CA PRO A 33 -36.55 -24.12 -11.29
C PRO A 33 -36.39 -22.68 -11.79
N PRO A 34 -35.15 -22.15 -11.86
CA PRO A 34 -34.92 -20.78 -12.29
C PRO A 34 -35.26 -20.60 -13.79
N ASP A 35 -36.04 -19.55 -14.05
CA ASP A 35 -36.31 -19.07 -15.39
C ASP A 35 -35.02 -18.69 -16.12
N ARG A 36 -34.74 -19.34 -17.26
CA ARG A 36 -33.51 -19.15 -18.04
C ARG A 36 -33.58 -18.01 -19.06
N SER A 37 -34.51 -17.08 -18.94
CA SER A 37 -34.75 -16.08 -20.00
C SER A 37 -34.16 -14.68 -19.74
N VAL A 38 -33.47 -14.43 -18.65
CA VAL A 38 -32.82 -13.12 -18.42
C VAL A 38 -31.33 -13.32 -18.10
N ARG A 39 -30.50 -13.30 -19.14
CA ARG A 39 -29.08 -13.02 -18.96
C ARG A 39 -28.92 -11.52 -18.70
N PRO A 40 -28.41 -11.08 -17.53
CA PRO A 40 -27.89 -9.72 -17.41
C PRO A 40 -26.69 -9.62 -18.34
N ALA A 41 -26.73 -8.65 -19.23
CA ALA A 41 -25.54 -8.26 -20.01
C ALA A 41 -24.43 -7.91 -19.03
N GLU A 42 -23.43 -8.77 -18.98
CA GLU A 42 -22.18 -8.57 -18.27
C GLU A 42 -21.51 -7.35 -18.90
N GLN A 43 -21.78 -6.16 -18.34
CA GLN A 43 -21.02 -4.96 -18.65
C GLN A 43 -19.60 -5.19 -18.15
N ARG A 44 -18.80 -5.85 -18.98
CA ARG A 44 -17.34 -5.82 -18.88
C ARG A 44 -16.94 -4.37 -19.08
N SER A 45 -16.66 -3.67 -17.98
CA SER A 45 -15.88 -2.45 -18.06
C SER A 45 -14.64 -2.74 -18.90
N PRO A 46 -14.36 -1.96 -19.94
CA PRO A 46 -13.16 -2.18 -20.74
C PRO A 46 -11.96 -2.09 -19.79
N ARG A 47 -11.20 -3.18 -19.70
CA ARG A 47 -9.83 -3.11 -19.18
C ARG A 47 -9.17 -2.00 -19.99
N GLN A 48 -8.97 -0.84 -19.39
CA GLN A 48 -8.06 0.14 -19.94
C GLN A 48 -6.67 -0.49 -19.88
N THR A 49 -6.33 -1.19 -20.96
CA THR A 49 -4.95 -1.53 -21.26
C THR A 49 -4.23 -0.19 -21.33
N VAL A 50 -3.30 0.04 -20.39
CA VAL A 50 -2.39 1.20 -20.39
C VAL A 50 -1.36 1.00 -21.51
N ASN A 51 -1.82 0.66 -22.72
CA ASN A 51 -1.04 0.56 -23.94
C ASN A 51 -1.13 1.89 -24.72
N GLY A 52 -0.86 2.98 -24.01
CA GLY A 52 -0.47 4.21 -24.69
C GLY A 52 1.04 4.16 -24.99
N PRO A 53 1.51 4.92 -26.02
CA PRO A 53 2.94 5.04 -26.29
C PRO A 53 3.67 5.41 -25.00
N PRO A 54 4.94 5.01 -24.80
CA PRO A 54 5.69 5.22 -23.56
C PRO A 54 5.66 6.71 -23.21
N GLN A 55 4.72 7.08 -22.34
CA GLN A 55 4.61 8.46 -21.89
C GLN A 55 5.91 8.75 -21.14
N THR A 56 6.63 9.76 -21.61
CA THR A 56 7.79 10.28 -20.91
C THR A 56 7.36 10.66 -19.50
N VAL A 57 7.78 9.86 -18.54
CA VAL A 57 7.43 9.99 -17.11
C VAL A 57 7.96 11.34 -16.56
N ASN A 58 8.78 12.04 -17.34
CA ASN A 58 9.54 13.19 -16.92
C ASN A 58 9.32 14.37 -17.88
N GLY A 59 8.97 15.51 -17.31
CA GLY A 59 9.20 16.80 -17.98
C GLY A 59 10.70 17.09 -18.12
N PRO A 60 11.09 18.12 -18.88
CA PRO A 60 12.48 18.39 -19.28
C PRO A 60 13.47 18.57 -18.12
N ASN A 61 13.00 18.82 -16.90
CA ASN A 61 13.82 19.11 -15.72
C ASN A 61 13.95 17.94 -14.72
N TYR A 62 13.51 16.72 -15.07
CA TYR A 62 13.55 15.58 -14.17
C TYR A 62 14.40 14.43 -14.73
N PRO A 63 15.08 13.64 -13.86
CA PRO A 63 15.86 12.48 -14.30
C PRO A 63 14.99 11.46 -15.05
N ARG A 64 15.47 10.94 -16.16
CA ARG A 64 14.74 9.95 -16.96
C ARG A 64 14.68 8.58 -16.25
N VAL A 65 13.53 7.93 -16.29
CA VAL A 65 13.38 6.54 -15.85
C VAL A 65 13.87 5.60 -16.95
N ARG A 66 14.73 4.65 -16.57
CA ARG A 66 15.15 3.56 -17.45
C ARG A 66 14.37 2.31 -17.09
N PHE A 67 13.30 2.04 -17.80
CA PHE A 67 12.52 0.82 -17.65
C PHE A 67 13.30 -0.40 -18.15
N ARG A 68 13.15 -1.56 -17.50
CA ARG A 68 14.01 -2.73 -17.71
C ARG A 68 13.27 -4.05 -17.92
N ALA A 69 11.98 -4.06 -18.18
CA ALA A 69 11.13 -5.26 -18.18
C ALA A 69 11.39 -6.09 -16.91
N SER A 70 11.20 -5.46 -15.77
CA SER A 70 11.43 -6.02 -14.45
C SER A 70 10.42 -7.09 -14.08
N ARG A 71 10.80 -7.99 -13.19
CA ARG A 71 9.93 -9.07 -12.72
C ARG A 71 10.04 -9.24 -11.21
N ALA A 72 8.89 -9.31 -10.55
CA ALA A 72 8.77 -9.75 -9.17
C ALA A 72 8.90 -11.29 -9.11
N ILE A 73 9.66 -11.81 -8.16
CA ILE A 73 9.86 -13.24 -7.95
C ILE A 73 9.51 -13.56 -6.51
N GLY A 74 8.72 -14.60 -6.29
CA GLY A 74 8.25 -15.00 -4.97
C GLY A 74 7.21 -14.03 -4.41
N VAL A 75 7.04 -14.07 -3.09
CA VAL A 75 6.04 -13.26 -2.37
C VAL A 75 6.67 -12.00 -1.77
N PRO A 76 5.88 -10.97 -1.42
CA PRO A 76 6.40 -9.70 -0.94
C PRO A 76 7.32 -9.77 0.30
N HIS A 77 7.15 -10.79 1.15
CA HIS A 77 7.91 -11.02 2.38
C HIS A 77 8.98 -12.12 2.26
N ALA A 78 9.08 -12.78 1.11
CA ALA A 78 10.09 -13.78 0.80
C ALA A 78 10.36 -13.79 -0.71
N GLY A 79 10.87 -12.65 -1.22
CA GLY A 79 10.96 -12.46 -2.64
C GLY A 79 12.22 -11.77 -3.12
N ARG A 80 12.30 -11.63 -4.44
CA ARG A 80 13.39 -10.97 -5.15
C ARG A 80 12.85 -10.13 -6.31
N LEU A 81 13.64 -9.16 -6.74
CA LEU A 81 13.34 -8.29 -7.87
C LEU A 81 14.37 -8.50 -8.97
N ALA A 82 13.95 -9.03 -10.11
CA ALA A 82 14.80 -9.16 -11.28
C ALA A 82 14.70 -7.91 -12.15
N ARG A 83 15.85 -7.38 -12.57
CA ARG A 83 15.96 -6.19 -13.45
C ARG A 83 15.16 -4.99 -12.98
N GLY A 84 15.15 -4.73 -11.66
CA GLY A 84 14.37 -3.66 -11.05
C GLY A 84 14.60 -2.29 -11.70
N THR A 85 13.52 -1.55 -11.84
CA THR A 85 13.52 -0.16 -12.30
C THR A 85 13.68 0.78 -11.12
N ARG A 86 14.65 1.71 -11.22
CA ARG A 86 14.87 2.69 -10.16
C ARG A 86 13.96 3.90 -10.36
N LEU A 87 13.15 4.19 -9.34
CA LEU A 87 12.43 5.46 -9.25
C LEU A 87 13.44 6.61 -9.12
N PRO A 88 13.33 7.70 -9.90
CA PRO A 88 14.17 8.90 -9.72
C PRO A 88 14.06 9.46 -8.30
N SER A 89 15.01 10.28 -7.89
CA SER A 89 14.97 10.94 -6.58
C SER A 89 13.81 11.92 -6.44
N ARG A 90 13.37 12.47 -7.56
CA ARG A 90 12.22 13.37 -7.70
C ARG A 90 11.63 13.28 -9.10
N GLY A 91 10.37 13.68 -9.24
CA GLY A 91 9.68 13.70 -10.53
C GLY A 91 8.47 14.62 -10.51
N PRO A 92 7.72 14.70 -11.61
CA PRO A 92 6.52 15.51 -11.68
C PRO A 92 5.51 15.10 -10.60
N GLY A 93 5.40 15.91 -9.54
CA GLY A 93 4.46 15.70 -8.43
C GLY A 93 4.95 14.83 -7.29
N PHE A 94 6.19 14.36 -7.29
CA PHE A 94 6.76 13.64 -6.15
C PHE A 94 8.20 14.01 -5.84
N ASP A 95 8.55 13.82 -4.58
CA ASP A 95 9.92 13.74 -4.07
C ASP A 95 10.07 12.43 -3.30
N THR A 96 11.32 11.97 -3.09
CA THR A 96 11.57 10.77 -2.28
C THR A 96 12.13 11.14 -0.91
N TRP A 97 11.85 10.29 0.08
CA TRP A 97 12.24 10.49 1.47
C TRP A 97 12.90 9.25 2.04
N ASP A 98 14.04 9.42 2.67
CA ASP A 98 14.76 8.34 3.37
C ASP A 98 14.35 8.33 4.85
N PRO A 99 13.70 7.26 5.33
CA PRO A 99 13.23 7.20 6.72
C PRO A 99 14.36 7.12 7.75
N ILE A 100 15.54 6.63 7.35
CA ILE A 100 16.71 6.48 8.24
C ILE A 100 17.38 7.83 8.44
N THR A 101 17.78 8.49 7.34
CA THR A 101 18.47 9.79 7.42
C THR A 101 17.51 10.94 7.66
N ARG A 102 16.18 10.69 7.51
CA ARG A 102 15.10 11.70 7.62
C ARG A 102 15.31 12.87 6.67
N GLN A 103 15.74 12.57 5.45
CA GLN A 103 16.08 13.55 4.43
C GLN A 103 15.49 13.18 3.07
N SER A 104 15.42 14.18 2.21
CA SER A 104 15.14 14.04 0.78
C SER A 104 16.39 14.47 0.01
N PRO A 105 16.80 13.72 -1.00
CA PRO A 105 16.15 12.51 -1.53
C PRO A 105 16.51 11.23 -0.75
N SER A 106 15.66 10.21 -0.89
CA SER A 106 15.97 8.85 -0.42
C SER A 106 17.18 8.27 -1.16
N ARG A 107 17.95 7.42 -0.47
CA ARG A 107 19.09 6.71 -1.07
C ARG A 107 18.66 5.82 -2.24
N GLY A 108 19.47 5.78 -3.28
CA GLY A 108 19.14 5.11 -4.54
C GLY A 108 18.78 3.63 -4.42
N TRP A 109 19.36 2.93 -3.45
CA TRP A 109 19.10 1.51 -3.22
C TRP A 109 17.73 1.24 -2.57
N ARG A 110 17.05 2.24 -2.01
CA ARG A 110 15.69 2.13 -1.44
C ARG A 110 14.58 2.40 -2.47
N ARG A 111 14.92 2.71 -3.71
CA ARG A 111 14.00 3.25 -4.72
C ARG A 111 13.81 2.34 -5.93
N ASN A 112 13.87 1.01 -5.75
CA ASN A 112 13.74 0.06 -6.85
C ASN A 112 12.39 -0.66 -6.77
N GLY A 113 11.74 -0.84 -7.90
CA GLY A 113 10.47 -1.55 -8.01
C GLY A 113 10.33 -2.22 -9.36
N THR A 114 9.23 -2.90 -9.57
CA THR A 114 8.84 -3.32 -10.91
C THR A 114 8.52 -2.10 -11.77
N ASP A 115 8.59 -2.25 -13.08
CA ASP A 115 8.23 -1.20 -14.03
C ASP A 115 6.82 -0.70 -13.78
N ASP A 116 5.89 -1.62 -13.51
CA ASP A 116 4.48 -1.28 -13.28
C ASP A 116 4.30 -0.48 -12.00
N LEU A 117 4.98 -0.86 -10.91
CA LEU A 117 4.96 -0.08 -9.67
C LEU A 117 5.51 1.34 -9.91
N VAL A 118 6.65 1.47 -10.58
CA VAL A 118 7.27 2.77 -10.85
C VAL A 118 6.37 3.63 -11.76
N ARG A 119 5.71 3.03 -12.76
CA ARG A 119 4.73 3.72 -13.62
C ARG A 119 3.52 4.18 -12.82
N MET A 120 2.97 3.33 -11.95
CA MET A 120 1.84 3.69 -11.08
C MET A 120 2.19 4.86 -10.18
N VAL A 121 3.31 4.81 -9.46
CA VAL A 121 3.77 5.88 -8.57
C VAL A 121 3.89 7.21 -9.33
N ALA A 122 4.51 7.20 -10.51
CA ALA A 122 4.67 8.40 -11.33
C ALA A 122 3.33 8.93 -11.87
N ALA A 123 2.41 8.05 -12.25
CA ALA A 123 1.07 8.43 -12.73
C ALA A 123 0.23 9.05 -11.61
N VAL A 124 0.20 8.42 -10.44
CA VAL A 124 -0.50 8.93 -9.25
C VAL A 124 0.05 10.29 -8.83
N ALA A 125 1.38 10.45 -8.80
CA ALA A 125 2.02 11.72 -8.44
C ALA A 125 1.61 12.87 -9.39
N ARG A 126 1.56 12.64 -10.70
CA ARG A 126 1.09 13.63 -11.66
C ARG A 126 -0.39 13.98 -11.44
N ARG A 127 -1.24 12.98 -11.25
CA ARG A 127 -2.68 13.20 -10.97
C ARG A 127 -2.88 13.95 -9.65
N TYR A 128 -2.12 13.61 -8.62
CA TYR A 128 -2.16 14.31 -7.33
C TYR A 128 -1.79 15.79 -7.48
N ARG A 129 -0.69 16.09 -8.18
CA ARG A 129 -0.26 17.47 -8.47
C ARG A 129 -1.30 18.23 -9.30
N ALA A 130 -1.86 17.61 -10.33
CA ALA A 130 -2.88 18.24 -11.18
C ALA A 130 -4.16 18.56 -10.37
N ALA A 131 -4.58 17.65 -9.49
CA ALA A 131 -5.74 17.86 -8.63
C ALA A 131 -5.51 18.89 -7.50
N ARG A 132 -4.24 19.16 -7.15
CA ARG A 132 -3.84 20.06 -6.04
C ARG A 132 -2.54 20.81 -6.38
N PRO A 133 -2.58 21.80 -7.28
CA PRO A 133 -1.37 22.51 -7.73
C PRO A 133 -0.61 23.22 -6.60
N GLY A 134 -1.31 23.64 -5.54
CA GLY A 134 -0.70 24.30 -4.36
C GLY A 134 -0.22 23.34 -3.27
N ALA A 135 -0.47 22.04 -3.39
CA ALA A 135 0.04 21.06 -2.39
C ALA A 135 1.54 20.78 -2.64
N LEU A 136 2.23 20.40 -1.56
CA LEU A 136 3.58 19.86 -1.68
C LEU A 136 3.57 18.59 -2.53
N PRO A 137 4.67 18.26 -3.23
CA PRO A 137 4.81 17.00 -3.92
C PRO A 137 4.55 15.79 -2.99
N MET A 138 3.94 14.74 -3.54
CA MET A 138 3.79 13.46 -2.89
C MET A 138 5.16 12.97 -2.38
N LEU A 139 5.24 12.56 -1.13
CA LEU A 139 6.49 12.15 -0.49
C LEU A 139 6.60 10.62 -0.50
N VAL A 140 7.40 10.10 -1.43
CA VAL A 140 7.58 8.66 -1.63
C VAL A 140 8.68 8.14 -0.71
N GLY A 141 8.37 7.15 0.09
CA GLY A 141 9.27 6.44 0.98
C GLY A 141 10.01 5.29 0.29
N ASP A 142 9.97 4.14 0.94
CA ASP A 142 10.65 2.95 0.46
C ASP A 142 9.87 2.22 -0.65
N LEU A 143 10.60 1.75 -1.62
CA LEU A 143 10.20 0.69 -2.52
C LEU A 143 10.96 -0.58 -2.12
N SER A 144 11.76 -1.12 -3.01
CA SER A 144 12.57 -2.30 -2.78
C SER A 144 14.06 -2.01 -2.97
N ARG A 145 14.89 -2.97 -2.58
CA ARG A 145 16.32 -2.99 -2.91
C ARG A 145 16.53 -3.32 -4.40
N PRO A 146 17.73 -3.08 -4.98
CA PRO A 146 17.98 -3.28 -6.41
C PRO A 146 17.70 -4.70 -6.93
N ARG A 147 17.90 -5.70 -6.06
CA ARG A 147 17.61 -7.12 -6.34
C ARG A 147 16.48 -7.68 -5.47
N GLY A 148 15.77 -6.81 -4.76
CA GLY A 148 14.82 -7.23 -3.76
C GLY A 148 15.48 -7.86 -2.52
N GLY A 149 14.74 -8.70 -1.83
CA GLY A 149 15.18 -9.34 -0.59
C GLY A 149 15.03 -8.45 0.63
N ASP A 150 15.38 -8.98 1.78
CA ASP A 150 15.14 -8.40 3.09
C ASP A 150 15.89 -7.07 3.33
N PHE A 151 15.23 -6.18 4.08
CA PHE A 151 15.82 -4.95 4.62
C PHE A 151 16.46 -5.24 5.99
N GLY A 152 17.44 -6.16 6.03
CA GLY A 152 18.14 -6.54 7.25
C GLY A 152 18.95 -5.41 7.90
N PRO A 153 19.76 -5.75 8.95
CA PRO A 153 20.50 -4.78 9.79
C PRO A 153 21.32 -3.78 8.99
N GLN A 154 22.03 -4.27 7.98
CA GLN A 154 22.90 -3.47 7.10
C GLN A 154 22.13 -2.43 6.28
N TYR A 155 20.81 -2.52 6.21
CA TYR A 155 19.93 -1.58 5.50
C TYR A 155 19.10 -0.73 6.46
N GLY A 156 19.32 -0.84 7.78
CA GLY A 156 18.75 0.01 8.81
C GLY A 156 17.51 -0.51 9.50
N PHE A 157 17.19 -1.79 9.39
CA PHE A 157 16.12 -2.49 10.14
C PHE A 157 14.77 -1.78 10.22
N ILE A 158 14.49 -0.82 9.40
CA ILE A 158 13.16 -0.23 9.45
C ILE A 158 12.21 -1.22 8.78
N GLY A 159 11.70 -2.08 9.63
CA GLY A 159 10.46 -2.80 9.72
C GLY A 159 9.72 -3.20 8.45
N HIS A 160 10.41 -3.43 7.35
CA HIS A 160 9.74 -3.88 6.14
C HIS A 160 9.68 -5.40 6.12
N ALA A 161 8.63 -5.96 6.72
CA ALA A 161 8.31 -7.37 6.53
C ALA A 161 8.09 -7.70 5.04
N THR A 162 7.71 -6.71 4.24
CA THR A 162 7.48 -6.82 2.78
C THR A 162 8.48 -5.98 1.99
N HIS A 163 8.15 -5.49 0.80
CA HIS A 163 9.04 -4.76 -0.12
C HIS A 163 10.16 -5.61 -0.76
N GLN A 164 10.11 -6.93 -0.62
CA GLN A 164 11.23 -7.77 -1.04
C GLN A 164 11.22 -8.10 -2.53
N ASN A 165 10.08 -7.96 -3.23
CA ASN A 165 9.97 -8.31 -4.65
C ASN A 165 9.64 -7.14 -5.58
N GLY A 166 9.60 -5.91 -5.04
CA GLY A 166 9.42 -4.70 -5.84
C GLY A 166 7.98 -4.39 -6.24
N LEU A 167 7.00 -4.94 -5.53
CA LEU A 167 5.57 -4.68 -5.73
C LEU A 167 4.99 -3.68 -4.71
N ASP A 168 5.76 -3.28 -3.71
CA ASP A 168 5.33 -2.43 -2.61
C ASP A 168 5.99 -1.05 -2.65
N VAL A 169 5.25 -0.02 -2.22
CA VAL A 169 5.75 1.33 -2.01
C VAL A 169 5.10 1.97 -0.80
N ASP A 170 5.92 2.66 0.01
CA ASP A 170 5.44 3.54 1.07
C ASP A 170 5.28 4.96 0.55
N VAL A 171 4.19 5.63 0.95
CA VAL A 171 3.92 7.02 0.61
C VAL A 171 3.49 7.75 1.88
N TYR A 172 4.30 8.70 2.32
CA TYR A 172 4.02 9.45 3.54
C TYR A 172 2.81 10.36 3.38
N TYR A 173 2.01 10.45 4.44
CA TYR A 173 0.89 11.36 4.46
C TYR A 173 1.34 12.82 4.39
N PRO A 174 0.63 13.67 3.63
CA PRO A 174 0.79 15.10 3.71
C PRO A 174 0.50 15.61 5.13
N ARG A 175 1.26 16.60 5.57
CA ARG A 175 1.07 17.23 6.88
C ARG A 175 0.05 18.34 6.81
N ARG A 176 -0.80 18.42 7.86
CA ARG A 176 -1.84 19.46 7.97
C ARG A 176 -1.28 20.88 8.08
N ASP A 177 -0.06 21.02 8.62
CA ASP A 177 0.64 22.30 8.71
C ASP A 177 1.32 22.74 7.40
N GLY A 178 1.15 21.99 6.32
CA GLY A 178 1.76 22.26 5.01
C GLY A 178 3.28 22.14 4.96
N ARG A 179 3.93 21.68 6.03
CA ARG A 179 5.39 21.52 6.06
C ARG A 179 5.82 20.22 5.39
N ARG A 180 6.97 20.23 4.77
CA ARG A 180 7.62 19.02 4.26
C ARG A 180 8.04 18.11 5.42
N GLY A 181 7.87 16.81 5.24
CA GLY A 181 8.31 15.79 6.17
C GLY A 181 7.21 14.83 6.59
N VAL A 182 7.59 13.82 7.37
CA VAL A 182 6.71 12.75 7.80
C VAL A 182 5.91 13.19 9.03
N PRO A 183 4.59 12.96 9.09
CA PRO A 183 3.81 13.16 10.31
C PRO A 183 4.33 12.24 11.42
N LYS A 184 4.41 12.77 12.63
CA LYS A 184 4.83 12.01 13.82
C LYS A 184 3.63 11.45 14.60
N THR A 185 2.45 12.03 14.40
CA THR A 185 1.20 11.63 15.05
C THR A 185 0.04 11.73 14.06
N PRO A 186 -1.05 10.97 14.26
CA PRO A 186 -2.25 11.04 13.42
C PRO A 186 -2.86 12.45 13.35
N ALA A 187 -2.72 13.26 14.40
CA ALA A 187 -3.21 14.64 14.46
C ALA A 187 -2.48 15.58 13.46
N GLN A 188 -1.27 15.24 13.05
CA GLN A 188 -0.51 16.01 12.07
C GLN A 188 -0.85 15.66 10.62
N VAL A 189 -1.63 14.61 10.38
CA VAL A 189 -2.00 14.17 9.03
C VAL A 189 -3.06 15.10 8.44
N ASP A 190 -2.83 15.59 7.22
CA ASP A 190 -3.87 16.18 6.39
C ASP A 190 -4.75 15.05 5.83
N ARG A 191 -5.86 14.77 6.52
CA ARG A 191 -6.77 13.68 6.14
C ARG A 191 -7.36 13.84 4.74
N ARG A 192 -7.65 15.06 4.32
CA ARG A 192 -8.25 15.33 3.01
C ARG A 192 -7.27 15.02 1.88
N LEU A 193 -6.04 15.49 1.99
CA LEU A 193 -5.00 15.20 1.01
C LEU A 193 -4.60 13.72 1.04
N SER A 194 -4.55 13.11 2.23
CA SER A 194 -4.25 11.68 2.39
C SER A 194 -5.34 10.80 1.79
N GLN A 195 -6.63 11.13 2.01
CA GLN A 195 -7.74 10.44 1.35
C GLN A 195 -7.62 10.53 -0.18
N ARG A 196 -7.27 11.71 -0.69
CA ARG A 196 -7.05 11.87 -2.14
C ARG A 196 -5.94 10.97 -2.68
N LEU A 197 -4.88 10.75 -1.91
CA LEU A 197 -3.83 9.78 -2.30
C LEU A 197 -4.36 8.35 -2.31
N VAL A 198 -5.13 7.94 -1.30
CA VAL A 198 -5.80 6.63 -1.26
C VAL A 198 -6.64 6.44 -2.52
N ASP A 199 -7.55 7.38 -2.81
CA ASP A 199 -8.44 7.31 -3.97
C ASP A 199 -7.65 7.17 -5.28
N LEU A 200 -6.58 7.95 -5.44
CA LEU A 200 -5.74 7.91 -6.64
C LEU A 200 -5.00 6.59 -6.82
N PHE A 201 -4.54 5.95 -5.74
CA PHE A 201 -3.91 4.63 -5.81
C PHE A 201 -4.94 3.53 -6.10
N VAL A 202 -6.13 3.60 -5.49
CA VAL A 202 -7.25 2.70 -5.80
C VAL A 202 -7.65 2.82 -7.26
N ASP A 203 -7.86 4.03 -7.77
CA ASP A 203 -8.18 4.31 -9.17
C ASP A 203 -7.08 3.83 -10.14
N ALA A 204 -5.83 3.82 -9.70
CA ALA A 204 -4.70 3.33 -10.49
C ALA A 204 -4.59 1.80 -10.47
N GLY A 205 -5.46 1.09 -9.74
CA GLY A 205 -5.48 -0.37 -9.68
C GLY A 205 -4.57 -0.97 -8.61
N ALA A 206 -4.32 -0.26 -7.50
CA ALA A 206 -3.64 -0.86 -6.36
C ALA A 206 -4.38 -2.10 -5.87
N GLN A 207 -3.66 -3.19 -5.63
CA GLN A 207 -4.20 -4.43 -5.07
C GLN A 207 -4.53 -4.25 -3.58
N THR A 208 -3.66 -3.55 -2.86
CA THR A 208 -3.81 -3.30 -1.43
C THR A 208 -3.28 -1.90 -1.09
N VAL A 209 -4.00 -1.21 -0.23
CA VAL A 209 -3.59 0.05 0.38
C VAL A 209 -3.77 -0.08 1.89
N LEU A 210 -2.68 -0.26 2.63
CA LEU A 210 -2.71 -0.26 4.08
C LEU A 210 -2.66 1.18 4.57
N VAL A 211 -3.55 1.50 5.52
CA VAL A 211 -3.68 2.82 6.13
C VAL A 211 -3.57 2.71 7.65
N GLY A 212 -3.17 3.78 8.30
CA GLY A 212 -3.13 3.79 9.76
C GLY A 212 -4.52 3.69 10.39
N PRO A 213 -4.70 2.89 11.46
CA PRO A 213 -5.99 2.74 12.10
C PRO A 213 -6.49 4.04 12.74
N ASN A 214 -5.58 4.97 13.06
CA ASN A 214 -5.91 6.22 13.75
C ASN A 214 -6.06 7.43 12.81
N VAL A 215 -5.92 7.25 11.48
CA VAL A 215 -6.04 8.36 10.51
C VAL A 215 -7.40 8.44 9.82
N ALA A 216 -8.28 7.44 10.04
CA ALA A 216 -9.66 7.40 9.55
C ALA A 216 -9.80 7.56 8.01
N LEU A 217 -8.88 6.96 7.24
CA LEU A 217 -8.96 6.88 5.78
C LEU A 217 -9.79 5.67 5.36
N ARG A 218 -10.45 5.76 4.20
CA ARG A 218 -11.42 4.76 3.74
C ARG A 218 -11.23 4.45 2.26
N GLY A 219 -11.80 3.32 1.82
CA GLY A 219 -11.86 2.90 0.43
C GLY A 219 -12.58 1.58 0.26
N PRO A 220 -12.52 0.95 -0.92
CA PRO A 220 -13.19 -0.32 -1.18
C PRO A 220 -12.73 -1.41 -0.18
N PRO A 221 -13.68 -2.17 0.40
CA PRO A 221 -13.37 -3.32 1.25
C PRO A 221 -12.44 -4.31 0.53
N GLY A 222 -11.49 -4.88 1.25
CA GLY A 222 -10.49 -5.80 0.68
C GLY A 222 -9.31 -5.10 0.00
N VAL A 223 -9.47 -3.86 -0.47
CA VAL A 223 -8.38 -3.06 -1.06
C VAL A 223 -7.78 -2.13 -0.01
N VAL A 224 -8.58 -1.26 0.60
CA VAL A 224 -8.13 -0.33 1.63
C VAL A 224 -8.38 -0.93 3.00
N GLN A 225 -7.31 -1.13 3.78
CA GLN A 225 -7.38 -1.83 5.06
C GLN A 225 -6.61 -1.07 6.14
N PRO A 226 -7.20 -0.87 7.33
CA PRO A 226 -6.43 -0.37 8.47
C PRO A 226 -5.40 -1.40 8.92
N PHE A 227 -4.17 -0.95 9.16
CA PHE A 227 -3.10 -1.82 9.60
C PHE A 227 -2.19 -1.11 10.61
N PRO A 228 -1.75 -1.78 11.70
CA PRO A 228 -0.86 -1.19 12.70
C PRO A 228 0.41 -0.61 12.08
N ASN A 229 0.99 0.40 12.72
CA ASN A 229 2.23 1.07 12.33
C ASN A 229 2.16 1.85 10.99
N HIS A 230 0.95 2.16 10.49
CA HIS A 230 0.74 2.93 9.26
C HIS A 230 0.13 4.33 9.53
N ASP A 231 0.24 4.86 10.75
CA ASP A 231 -0.33 6.18 11.09
C ASP A 231 0.40 7.36 10.46
N ASN A 232 1.53 7.14 9.81
CA ASN A 232 2.32 8.19 9.16
C ASN A 232 2.50 8.02 7.65
N HIS A 233 2.07 6.90 7.06
CA HIS A 233 2.20 6.60 5.63
C HIS A 233 1.11 5.64 5.13
N LEU A 234 0.91 5.62 3.82
CA LEU A 234 0.24 4.56 3.08
C LEU A 234 1.28 3.50 2.73
N HIS A 235 0.94 2.22 2.89
CA HIS A 235 1.66 1.14 2.24
C HIS A 235 0.82 0.64 1.06
N VAL A 236 1.33 0.74 -0.13
CA VAL A 236 0.61 0.38 -1.36
C VAL A 236 1.27 -0.81 -2.03
N ARG A 237 0.47 -1.78 -2.41
CA ARG A 237 0.90 -2.96 -3.19
C ARG A 237 0.16 -3.03 -4.51
N ILE A 238 0.88 -3.40 -5.57
CA ILE A 238 0.27 -3.78 -6.85
C ILE A 238 0.20 -5.29 -7.00
N ALA A 239 -0.71 -5.76 -7.85
CA ALA A 239 -0.73 -7.16 -8.26
C ALA A 239 0.56 -7.54 -8.99
N ASN A 240 1.00 -8.79 -8.83
CA ASN A 240 2.10 -9.31 -9.64
C ASN A 240 1.58 -9.61 -11.06
N PRO A 241 2.09 -8.95 -12.10
CA PRO A 241 1.65 -9.19 -13.46
C PRO A 241 2.12 -10.52 -14.06
N GLY A 242 3.06 -11.22 -13.38
CA GLY A 242 3.65 -12.49 -13.86
C GLY A 242 5.13 -12.36 -14.20
#